data_e6141a11a12c90bab92a3c0b3abdd97b
#
_entry.id   e6141a11a12c90bab92a3c0b3abdd97b
#
_cell.length_a   1.000
_cell.length_b   1.000
_cell.length_c   1.000
_cell.angle_alpha   90.00
_cell.angle_beta   90.00
_cell.angle_gamma   90.00
#
_symmetry.space_group_name_H-M   'P 1'
#
loop_
_entity.id
_entity.type
_entity.pdbx_description
1 polymer ?
#
loop_
_entity_poly.entity_id
_entity_poly.type
_entity_poly.pdbx_seq_one_letter_code
_entity_poly.pdbx_strand_id
1 'polypeptide(L)'
;IERRGEVIDYIRNKYGEKSVTQIITFGKMRAKQVIRDVGRVLGYSFGEVDKIAKAIPDELNITLSSALEKSPDLKKMAEGPYKELMEYSRILEGINRHASTHAAGVVITPGKLTNFSPLYKSSQGDITSQYDMKSLEDLGLLKMDFLGLRNLTVIDQTIKLIQNQKTEISADTIQLDDPNVYELFTKGLTVGIFQFESSGMREFLKKLKPTSIEDLIAMNALYRPGPMKNINEFIDRKHGRKKTEYIH
;
A
#
# COMPACT_ATOMS: atom_id res chain seq x y z
N ILE A 1 12.96 9.45 -4.60
CA ILE A 1 12.67 9.57 -3.14
C ILE A 1 13.37 10.75 -2.52
N GLU A 2 14.65 10.95 -2.79
CA GLU A 2 15.50 11.97 -2.14
C GLU A 2 14.98 13.40 -2.35
N ARG A 3 14.49 13.70 -3.53
CA ARG A 3 13.98 15.03 -3.91
C ARG A 3 12.50 15.27 -3.61
N ARG A 4 11.83 14.39 -2.87
CA ARG A 4 10.41 14.55 -2.51
C ARG A 4 10.16 15.86 -1.72
N GLY A 5 11.08 16.23 -0.84
CA GLY A 5 11.01 17.48 -0.09
C GLY A 5 10.95 18.70 -0.99
N GLU A 6 11.81 18.77 -2.00
CA GLU A 6 11.84 19.86 -2.99
C GLU A 6 10.49 20.01 -3.74
N VAL A 7 9.83 18.89 -4.07
CA VAL A 7 8.52 18.92 -4.72
C VAL A 7 7.46 19.50 -3.78
N ILE A 8 7.48 19.12 -2.50
CA ILE A 8 6.54 19.66 -1.50
C ILE A 8 6.78 21.17 -1.30
N ASP A 9 8.04 21.59 -1.23
CA ASP A 9 8.40 23.01 -1.10
C ASP A 9 8.00 23.82 -2.33
N TYR A 10 8.16 23.27 -3.53
CA TYR A 10 7.63 23.87 -4.76
C TYR A 10 6.11 24.08 -4.69
N ILE A 11 5.36 23.08 -4.22
CA ILE A 11 3.91 23.17 -4.08
C ILE A 11 3.52 24.20 -3.02
N ARG A 12 4.22 24.28 -1.90
CA ARG A 12 4.03 25.31 -0.87
C ARG A 12 4.27 26.72 -1.42
N ASN A 13 5.35 26.90 -2.18
CA ASN A 13 5.66 28.18 -2.81
C ASN A 13 4.61 28.57 -3.85
N LYS A 14 4.08 27.62 -4.62
CA LYS A 14 3.10 27.86 -5.67
C LYS A 14 1.70 28.18 -5.14
N TYR A 15 1.22 27.47 -4.12
CA TYR A 15 -0.15 27.57 -3.61
C TYR A 15 -0.25 28.31 -2.26
N GLY A 16 0.88 28.61 -1.65
CA GLY A 16 0.97 29.31 -0.37
C GLY A 16 1.22 28.35 0.79
N GLU A 17 2.16 28.72 1.66
CA GLU A 17 2.58 27.92 2.81
C GLU A 17 1.44 27.55 3.76
N LYS A 18 0.46 28.46 3.92
CA LYS A 18 -0.70 28.26 4.80
C LYS A 18 -1.81 27.43 4.16
N SER A 19 -1.70 27.13 2.86
CA SER A 19 -2.70 26.40 2.07
C SER A 19 -2.29 24.95 1.80
N VAL A 20 -1.05 24.58 2.10
CA VAL A 20 -0.49 23.26 1.77
C VAL A 20 0.05 22.59 3.03
N THR A 21 -0.44 21.40 3.34
CA THR A 21 0.09 20.61 4.46
C THR A 21 0.01 19.12 4.22
N GLN A 22 0.80 18.36 4.95
CA GLN A 22 0.68 16.90 4.98
C GLN A 22 -0.55 16.49 5.77
N ILE A 23 -1.08 15.30 5.47
CA ILE A 23 -2.29 14.76 6.09
C ILE A 23 -1.88 13.89 7.28
N ILE A 24 -2.63 13.99 8.38
CA ILE A 24 -2.49 13.08 9.52
C ILE A 24 -3.00 11.69 9.16
N THR A 25 -2.42 10.66 9.74
CA THR A 25 -2.95 9.31 9.75
C THR A 25 -3.06 8.78 11.17
N PHE A 26 -4.09 7.99 11.41
CA PHE A 26 -4.29 7.33 12.70
C PHE A 26 -4.04 5.83 12.57
N GLY A 27 -3.04 5.34 13.30
CA GLY A 27 -2.84 3.91 13.48
C GLY A 27 -3.93 3.36 14.37
N LYS A 28 -4.78 2.46 13.83
CA LYS A 28 -5.86 1.80 14.59
C LYS A 28 -5.40 0.47 15.15
N MET A 29 -5.93 0.11 16.31
CA MET A 29 -5.74 -1.22 16.90
C MET A 29 -6.54 -2.24 16.07
N ARG A 30 -5.87 -2.93 15.14
CA ARG A 30 -6.43 -4.00 14.32
C ARG A 30 -6.46 -5.32 15.11
N ALA A 31 -7.27 -6.29 14.69
CA ALA A 31 -7.49 -7.56 15.38
C ALA A 31 -6.21 -8.23 15.94
N LYS A 32 -5.20 -8.46 15.11
CA LYS A 32 -3.92 -9.08 15.55
C LYS A 32 -3.12 -8.16 16.49
N GLN A 33 -3.20 -6.85 16.26
CA GLN A 33 -2.44 -5.87 17.05
C GLN A 33 -3.06 -5.66 18.43
N VAL A 34 -4.38 -5.53 18.51
CA VAL A 34 -5.06 -5.33 19.80
C VAL A 34 -4.85 -6.51 20.74
N ILE A 35 -4.89 -7.75 20.25
CA ILE A 35 -4.54 -8.95 21.02
C ILE A 35 -3.13 -8.86 21.60
N ARG A 36 -2.14 -8.42 20.79
CA ARG A 36 -0.76 -8.28 21.27
C ARG A 36 -0.60 -7.17 22.30
N ASP A 37 -1.27 -6.03 22.10
CA ASP A 37 -1.16 -4.90 23.01
C ASP A 37 -1.85 -5.18 24.35
N VAL A 38 -3.09 -5.70 24.33
CA VAL A 38 -3.85 -6.05 25.54
C VAL A 38 -3.17 -7.20 26.27
N GLY A 39 -2.73 -8.24 25.56
CA GLY A 39 -2.05 -9.38 26.16
C GLY A 39 -0.77 -8.98 26.90
N ARG A 40 0.00 -8.05 26.35
CA ARG A 40 1.18 -7.50 27.02
C ARG A 40 0.82 -6.76 28.31
N VAL A 41 -0.26 -5.99 28.31
CA VAL A 41 -0.73 -5.24 29.49
C VAL A 41 -1.26 -6.19 30.56
N LEU A 42 -1.93 -7.26 30.18
CA LEU A 42 -2.42 -8.30 31.09
C LEU A 42 -1.33 -9.27 31.58
N GLY A 43 -0.08 -9.09 31.13
CA GLY A 43 1.06 -9.88 31.59
C GLY A 43 1.23 -11.24 30.89
N TYR A 44 0.52 -11.50 29.80
CA TYR A 44 0.73 -12.72 29.00
C TYR A 44 2.10 -12.70 28.30
N SER A 45 2.70 -13.86 28.18
CA SER A 45 3.97 -14.03 27.46
C SER A 45 3.80 -13.73 25.97
N PHE A 46 4.89 -13.30 25.31
CA PHE A 46 4.88 -13.06 23.86
C PHE A 46 4.43 -14.30 23.08
N GLY A 47 4.88 -15.49 23.49
CA GLY A 47 4.53 -16.77 22.81
C GLY A 47 3.02 -17.08 22.88
N GLU A 48 2.38 -16.87 24.03
CA GLU A 48 0.94 -17.06 24.19
C GLU A 48 0.14 -16.10 23.30
N VAL A 49 0.47 -14.82 23.39
CA VAL A 49 -0.19 -13.78 22.60
C VAL A 49 -0.01 -13.98 21.10
N ASP A 50 1.19 -14.37 20.66
CA ASP A 50 1.48 -14.63 19.26
C ASP A 50 0.72 -15.86 18.73
N LYS A 51 0.56 -16.90 19.55
CA LYS A 51 -0.28 -18.06 19.24
C LYS A 51 -1.73 -17.67 18.99
N ILE A 52 -2.31 -16.83 19.86
CA ILE A 52 -3.68 -16.32 19.70
C ILE A 52 -3.79 -15.44 18.44
N ALA A 53 -2.84 -14.53 18.24
CA ALA A 53 -2.84 -13.65 17.08
C ALA A 53 -2.70 -14.43 15.74
N LYS A 54 -1.98 -15.56 15.72
CA LYS A 54 -1.86 -16.44 14.57
C LYS A 54 -3.13 -17.26 14.30
N ALA A 55 -3.97 -17.50 15.30
CA ALA A 55 -5.27 -18.17 15.12
C ALA A 55 -6.30 -17.25 14.41
N ILE A 56 -6.03 -15.94 14.31
CA ILE A 56 -6.84 -15.00 13.54
C ILE A 56 -6.54 -15.21 12.04
N PRO A 57 -7.56 -15.50 11.19
CA PRO A 57 -7.37 -15.69 9.76
C PRO A 57 -6.67 -14.49 9.08
N ASP A 58 -5.91 -14.75 8.03
CA ASP A 58 -5.16 -13.72 7.33
C ASP A 58 -6.01 -13.10 6.21
N GLU A 59 -7.02 -12.34 6.61
CA GLU A 59 -7.94 -11.65 5.71
C GLU A 59 -7.83 -10.14 5.88
N LEU A 60 -8.00 -9.43 4.78
CA LEU A 60 -7.94 -7.97 4.77
C LEU A 60 -9.09 -7.39 5.61
N ASN A 61 -8.75 -6.50 6.55
CA ASN A 61 -9.69 -5.82 7.46
C ASN A 61 -10.55 -6.77 8.33
N ILE A 62 -10.08 -7.98 8.62
CA ILE A 62 -10.76 -8.88 9.52
C ILE A 62 -10.91 -8.24 10.91
N THR A 63 -12.10 -8.38 11.50
CA THR A 63 -12.39 -7.99 12.88
C THR A 63 -12.32 -9.20 13.81
N LEU A 64 -12.15 -8.98 15.12
CA LEU A 64 -12.16 -10.06 16.09
C LEU A 64 -13.48 -10.81 16.09
N SER A 65 -14.60 -10.11 15.91
CA SER A 65 -15.92 -10.75 15.82
C SER A 65 -16.00 -11.70 14.62
N SER A 66 -15.60 -11.24 13.43
CA SER A 66 -15.55 -12.09 12.25
C SER A 66 -14.53 -13.23 12.37
N ALA A 67 -13.39 -12.98 13.02
CA ALA A 67 -12.38 -14.00 13.26
C ALA A 67 -12.88 -15.13 14.18
N LEU A 68 -13.66 -14.80 15.19
CA LEU A 68 -14.27 -15.79 16.12
C LEU A 68 -15.29 -16.69 15.41
N GLU A 69 -16.02 -16.15 14.43
CA GLU A 69 -16.95 -16.95 13.61
C GLU A 69 -16.23 -17.92 12.67
N LYS A 70 -15.08 -17.51 12.13
CA LYS A 70 -14.32 -18.26 11.12
C LYS A 70 -13.29 -19.23 11.69
N SER A 71 -12.81 -19.02 12.92
CA SER A 71 -11.76 -19.81 13.56
C SER A 71 -12.28 -20.53 14.80
N PRO A 72 -12.60 -21.83 14.74
CA PRO A 72 -13.01 -22.62 15.90
C PRO A 72 -11.95 -22.63 17.01
N ASP A 73 -10.67 -22.62 16.64
CA ASP A 73 -9.57 -22.61 17.63
C ASP A 73 -9.52 -21.28 18.38
N LEU A 74 -9.68 -20.16 17.67
CA LEU A 74 -9.77 -18.83 18.32
C LEU A 74 -10.98 -18.75 19.25
N LYS A 75 -12.11 -19.31 18.83
CA LYS A 75 -13.34 -19.35 19.65
C LYS A 75 -13.12 -20.13 20.95
N LYS A 76 -12.52 -21.31 20.88
CA LYS A 76 -12.16 -22.12 22.09
C LYS A 76 -11.23 -21.35 23.02
N MET A 77 -10.23 -20.64 22.48
CA MET A 77 -9.33 -19.80 23.27
C MET A 77 -10.08 -18.66 23.97
N ALA A 78 -11.02 -18.01 23.27
CA ALA A 78 -11.83 -16.90 23.77
C ALA A 78 -12.84 -17.32 24.84
N GLU A 79 -13.37 -18.52 24.77
CA GLU A 79 -14.31 -19.07 25.76
C GLU A 79 -13.58 -19.71 26.96
N GLY A 80 -12.27 -19.96 26.83
CA GLY A 80 -11.41 -20.59 27.81
C GLY A 80 -10.47 -19.63 28.55
N PRO A 81 -9.16 -19.94 28.60
CA PRO A 81 -8.19 -19.23 29.45
C PRO A 81 -7.94 -17.78 29.05
N TYR A 82 -8.32 -17.37 27.84
CA TYR A 82 -8.07 -16.02 27.33
C TYR A 82 -9.35 -15.19 27.20
N LYS A 83 -10.39 -15.51 27.97
CA LYS A 83 -11.68 -14.80 27.93
C LYS A 83 -11.53 -13.32 28.21
N GLU A 84 -10.86 -12.96 29.30
CA GLU A 84 -10.60 -11.57 29.69
C GLU A 84 -9.81 -10.80 28.62
N LEU A 85 -8.76 -11.41 28.07
CA LEU A 85 -7.98 -10.85 26.97
C LEU A 85 -8.87 -10.52 25.77
N MET A 86 -9.77 -11.44 25.44
CA MET A 86 -10.64 -11.28 24.26
C MET A 86 -11.71 -10.21 24.50
N GLU A 87 -12.28 -10.13 25.70
CA GLU A 87 -13.26 -9.11 26.07
C GLU A 87 -12.68 -7.69 25.94
N TYR A 88 -11.52 -7.43 26.55
CA TYR A 88 -10.85 -6.13 26.41
C TYR A 88 -10.41 -5.84 24.98
N SER A 89 -9.92 -6.86 24.27
CA SER A 89 -9.50 -6.67 22.89
C SER A 89 -10.65 -6.29 21.96
N ARG A 90 -11.85 -6.82 22.17
CA ARG A 90 -13.05 -6.45 21.40
C ARG A 90 -13.51 -5.03 21.68
N ILE A 91 -13.36 -4.54 22.91
CA ILE A 91 -13.71 -3.15 23.29
C ILE A 91 -12.71 -2.17 22.64
N LEU A 92 -11.43 -2.53 22.59
CA LEU A 92 -10.36 -1.66 22.12
C LEU A 92 -10.10 -1.77 20.61
N GLU A 93 -10.66 -2.79 19.94
CA GLU A 93 -10.50 -2.95 18.50
C GLU A 93 -11.05 -1.73 17.75
N GLY A 94 -10.27 -1.22 16.79
CA GLY A 94 -10.64 -0.07 15.96
C GLY A 94 -10.36 1.30 16.57
N ILE A 95 -10.01 1.38 17.86
CA ILE A 95 -9.62 2.63 18.50
C ILE A 95 -8.29 3.12 17.93
N ASN A 96 -8.14 4.44 17.81
CA ASN A 96 -6.90 5.06 17.39
C ASN A 96 -5.83 4.89 18.47
N ARG A 97 -4.66 4.38 18.07
CA ARG A 97 -3.53 4.10 18.93
C ARG A 97 -2.49 5.22 18.95
N HIS A 98 -2.17 5.71 17.78
CA HIS A 98 -1.21 6.80 17.59
C HIS A 98 -1.54 7.59 16.33
N ALA A 99 -1.08 8.84 16.31
CA ALA A 99 -1.10 9.70 15.14
C ALA A 99 0.29 9.68 14.47
N SER A 100 0.28 9.73 13.15
CA SER A 100 1.49 9.85 12.32
C SER A 100 1.19 10.72 11.08
N THR A 101 2.21 11.05 10.32
CA THR A 101 2.06 11.78 9.07
C THR A 101 1.86 10.80 7.92
N HIS A 102 0.93 11.09 7.02
CA HIS A 102 0.70 10.30 5.82
C HIS A 102 1.95 10.30 4.93
N ALA A 103 2.38 9.11 4.49
CA ALA A 103 3.63 8.96 3.75
C ALA A 103 3.69 9.74 2.43
N ALA A 104 2.54 9.92 1.76
CA ALA A 104 2.44 10.54 0.43
C ALA A 104 1.47 11.72 0.39
N GLY A 105 0.41 11.69 1.19
CA GLY A 105 -0.74 12.60 1.09
C GLY A 105 -0.42 14.02 1.52
N VAL A 106 -0.73 14.95 0.64
CA VAL A 106 -0.69 16.41 0.87
C VAL A 106 -2.04 16.97 0.49
N VAL A 107 -2.61 17.80 1.36
CA VAL A 107 -3.83 18.55 1.05
C VAL A 107 -3.47 19.95 0.60
N ILE A 108 -4.19 20.43 -0.42
CA ILE A 108 -4.08 21.80 -0.96
C ILE A 108 -5.46 22.43 -0.84
N THR A 109 -5.54 23.59 -0.16
CA THR A 109 -6.80 24.29 0.08
C THR A 109 -6.86 25.63 -0.67
N PRO A 110 -8.07 26.08 -1.06
CA PRO A 110 -8.26 27.41 -1.63
C PRO A 110 -8.20 28.47 -0.52
N GLY A 111 -7.00 28.78 -0.04
CA GLY A 111 -6.76 29.70 1.07
C GLY A 111 -6.21 28.97 2.31
N LYS A 112 -6.29 29.60 3.48
CA LYS A 112 -5.70 29.05 4.71
C LYS A 112 -6.36 27.73 5.09
N LEU A 113 -5.56 26.67 5.33
CA LEU A 113 -6.06 25.36 5.78
C LEU A 113 -6.87 25.45 7.06
N THR A 114 -6.54 26.36 7.98
CA THR A 114 -7.26 26.57 9.24
C THR A 114 -8.72 26.98 9.08
N ASN A 115 -9.14 27.39 7.88
CA ASN A 115 -10.55 27.63 7.56
C ASN A 115 -11.34 26.33 7.31
N PHE A 116 -10.66 25.22 7.08
CA PHE A 116 -11.24 23.93 6.70
C PHE A 116 -10.96 22.82 7.73
N SER A 117 -9.76 22.82 8.33
CA SER A 117 -9.32 21.81 9.28
C SER A 117 -8.46 22.43 10.37
N PRO A 118 -8.61 22.01 11.63
CA PRO A 118 -7.61 22.28 12.65
C PRO A 118 -6.25 21.70 12.25
N LEU A 119 -5.19 22.21 12.84
CA LEU A 119 -3.83 21.72 12.65
C LEU A 119 -3.41 20.86 13.84
N TYR A 120 -2.60 19.85 13.54
CA TYR A 120 -1.94 19.03 14.53
C TYR A 120 -0.42 19.22 14.43
N LYS A 121 0.23 19.43 15.57
CA LYS A 121 1.69 19.49 15.66
C LYS A 121 2.20 18.20 16.30
N SER A 122 3.02 17.45 15.57
CA SER A 122 3.64 16.24 16.08
C SER A 122 4.67 16.55 17.17
N SER A 123 5.08 15.54 17.93
CA SER A 123 6.18 15.65 18.90
C SER A 123 7.53 16.01 18.24
N GLN A 124 7.68 15.75 16.95
CA GLN A 124 8.87 16.10 16.17
C GLN A 124 8.80 17.52 15.56
N GLY A 125 7.67 18.21 15.76
CA GLY A 125 7.48 19.59 15.28
C GLY A 125 6.78 19.70 13.92
N ASP A 126 6.49 18.59 13.24
CA ASP A 126 5.78 18.60 11.96
C ASP A 126 4.33 19.05 12.14
N ILE A 127 3.89 19.89 11.22
CA ILE A 127 2.49 20.37 11.18
C ILE A 127 1.74 19.58 10.10
N THR A 128 0.60 19.00 10.50
CA THR A 128 -0.32 18.26 9.61
C THR A 128 -1.74 18.77 9.78
N SER A 129 -2.66 18.38 8.90
CA SER A 129 -4.08 18.50 9.19
C SER A 129 -4.42 17.67 10.45
N GLN A 130 -5.42 18.07 11.21
CA GLN A 130 -5.96 17.25 12.31
C GLN A 130 -7.05 16.29 11.83
N TYR A 131 -7.65 16.54 10.67
CA TYR A 131 -8.55 15.64 10.01
C TYR A 131 -7.77 14.65 9.13
N ASP A 132 -8.20 13.39 9.16
CA ASP A 132 -7.66 12.33 8.31
C ASP A 132 -8.12 12.49 6.85
N MET A 133 -7.58 11.65 5.97
CA MET A 133 -7.85 11.67 4.54
C MET A 133 -9.36 11.64 4.23
N LYS A 134 -10.12 10.76 4.88
CA LYS A 134 -11.54 10.60 4.60
C LYS A 134 -12.33 11.84 4.99
N SER A 135 -12.07 12.40 6.16
CA SER A 135 -12.71 13.62 6.63
C SER A 135 -12.40 14.83 5.74
N LEU A 136 -11.17 14.90 5.19
CA LEU A 136 -10.80 15.96 4.23
C LEU A 136 -11.49 15.79 2.87
N GLU A 137 -11.63 14.56 2.39
CA GLU A 137 -12.39 14.24 1.17
C GLU A 137 -13.90 14.56 1.34
N ASP A 138 -14.48 14.23 2.49
CA ASP A 138 -15.88 14.56 2.83
C ASP A 138 -16.11 16.10 2.87
N LEU A 139 -15.09 16.89 3.18
CA LEU A 139 -15.09 18.34 3.08
C LEU A 139 -14.88 18.87 1.66
N GLY A 140 -14.72 18.00 0.66
CA GLY A 140 -14.47 18.37 -0.73
C GLY A 140 -13.04 18.84 -1.00
N LEU A 141 -12.08 18.58 -0.11
CA LEU A 141 -10.69 18.97 -0.29
C LEU A 141 -9.92 17.95 -1.13
N LEU A 142 -9.05 18.45 -2.01
CA LEU A 142 -8.24 17.62 -2.88
C LEU A 142 -7.00 17.10 -2.13
N LYS A 143 -6.87 15.77 -2.08
CA LYS A 143 -5.62 15.11 -1.67
C LYS A 143 -4.75 14.84 -2.90
N MET A 144 -3.50 15.27 -2.82
CA MET A 144 -2.47 14.93 -3.81
C MET A 144 -1.45 13.98 -3.19
N ASP A 145 -1.10 12.91 -3.89
CA ASP A 145 -0.10 11.95 -3.42
C ASP A 145 1.26 12.21 -4.08
N PHE A 146 2.24 12.60 -3.26
CA PHE A 146 3.64 12.78 -3.67
C PHE A 146 4.47 11.64 -3.11
N LEU A 147 4.55 10.56 -3.87
CA LEU A 147 5.27 9.35 -3.48
C LEU A 147 6.49 9.15 -4.37
N GLY A 148 7.66 9.06 -3.76
CA GLY A 148 8.89 8.70 -4.45
C GLY A 148 9.11 7.18 -4.46
N LEU A 149 9.60 6.63 -5.57
CA LEU A 149 9.98 5.22 -5.68
C LEU A 149 11.50 5.08 -5.66
N ARG A 150 12.02 4.22 -4.77
CA ARG A 150 13.47 3.94 -4.67
C ARG A 150 14.02 3.36 -5.98
N ASN A 151 13.25 2.53 -6.66
CA ASN A 151 13.67 1.92 -7.92
C ASN A 151 13.93 2.95 -9.02
N LEU A 152 13.13 4.03 -9.09
CA LEU A 152 13.41 5.13 -10.01
C LEU A 152 14.71 5.88 -9.65
N THR A 153 15.01 6.02 -8.36
CA THR A 153 16.31 6.58 -7.92
C THR A 153 17.46 5.70 -8.35
N VAL A 154 17.33 4.37 -8.23
CA VAL A 154 18.35 3.41 -8.69
C VAL A 154 18.57 3.53 -10.19
N ILE A 155 17.49 3.58 -10.98
CA ILE A 155 17.56 3.73 -12.44
C ILE A 155 18.25 5.05 -12.81
N ASP A 156 17.84 6.17 -12.21
CA ASP A 156 18.46 7.49 -12.47
C ASP A 156 19.97 7.50 -12.14
N GLN A 157 20.34 6.94 -11.00
CA GLN A 157 21.77 6.82 -10.62
C GLN A 157 22.55 5.91 -11.57
N THR A 158 21.95 4.79 -12.00
CA THR A 158 22.58 3.88 -12.96
C THR A 158 22.82 4.58 -14.30
N ILE A 159 21.82 5.30 -14.81
CA ILE A 159 21.94 6.08 -16.04
C ILE A 159 23.08 7.11 -15.92
N LYS A 160 23.15 7.86 -14.82
CA LYS A 160 24.23 8.83 -14.58
C LYS A 160 25.63 8.18 -14.55
N LEU A 161 25.77 6.99 -13.95
CA LEU A 161 27.03 6.25 -13.94
C LEU A 161 27.43 5.79 -15.34
N ILE A 162 26.48 5.35 -16.17
CA ILE A 162 26.74 4.94 -17.56
C ILE A 162 27.11 6.14 -18.42
N GLN A 163 26.43 7.27 -18.30
CA GLN A 163 26.71 8.50 -19.04
C GLN A 163 28.14 9.01 -18.77
N ASN A 164 28.65 8.85 -17.55
CA ASN A 164 30.03 9.18 -17.22
C ASN A 164 31.07 8.32 -17.99
N GLN A 165 30.64 7.19 -18.57
CA GLN A 165 31.45 6.31 -19.42
C GLN A 165 31.29 6.59 -20.93
N LYS A 166 30.79 7.77 -21.31
CA LYS A 166 30.58 8.23 -22.70
C LYS A 166 29.50 7.45 -23.48
N THR A 167 28.57 6.82 -22.80
CA THR A 167 27.42 6.15 -23.43
C THR A 167 26.17 7.04 -23.29
N GLU A 168 25.58 7.45 -24.42
CA GLU A 168 24.34 8.22 -24.41
C GLU A 168 23.16 7.28 -24.17
N ILE A 169 22.68 7.24 -22.94
CA ILE A 169 21.46 6.54 -22.54
C ILE A 169 20.60 7.45 -21.66
N SER A 170 19.30 7.46 -21.90
CA SER A 170 18.33 8.12 -21.03
C SER A 170 17.14 7.21 -20.80
N ALA A 171 16.31 7.49 -19.79
CA ALA A 171 15.11 6.73 -19.52
C ALA A 171 14.14 6.76 -20.73
N ASP A 172 14.12 7.86 -21.48
CA ASP A 172 13.24 8.07 -22.64
C ASP A 172 13.70 7.31 -23.89
N THR A 173 14.98 6.90 -23.96
CA THR A 173 15.54 6.17 -25.09
C THR A 173 15.57 4.66 -24.93
N ILE A 174 15.13 4.15 -23.74
CA ILE A 174 15.03 2.70 -23.49
C ILE A 174 13.88 2.14 -24.32
N GLN A 175 14.18 1.17 -25.19
CA GLN A 175 13.17 0.48 -25.99
C GLN A 175 12.29 -0.40 -25.12
N LEU A 176 10.98 -0.40 -25.37
CA LEU A 176 9.98 -1.16 -24.62
C LEU A 176 9.46 -2.39 -25.36
N ASP A 177 10.06 -2.71 -26.50
CA ASP A 177 9.63 -3.76 -27.45
C ASP A 177 10.66 -4.87 -27.68
N ASP A 178 11.71 -4.95 -26.84
CA ASP A 178 12.72 -6.02 -26.96
C ASP A 178 12.11 -7.41 -26.66
N PRO A 179 12.05 -8.32 -27.65
CA PRO A 179 11.45 -9.64 -27.46
C PRO A 179 12.19 -10.51 -26.46
N ASN A 180 13.50 -10.31 -26.25
CA ASN A 180 14.27 -11.07 -25.27
C ASN A 180 13.82 -10.74 -23.84
N VAL A 181 13.42 -9.49 -23.60
CA VAL A 181 12.87 -9.07 -22.30
C VAL A 181 11.54 -9.78 -22.06
N TYR A 182 10.62 -9.82 -23.02
CA TYR A 182 9.34 -10.52 -22.88
C TYR A 182 9.50 -12.03 -22.74
N GLU A 183 10.55 -12.61 -23.32
CA GLU A 183 10.88 -14.02 -23.10
C GLU A 183 11.24 -14.31 -21.65
N LEU A 184 12.00 -13.43 -20.97
CA LEU A 184 12.28 -13.55 -19.54
C LEU A 184 11.00 -13.54 -18.69
N PHE A 185 10.08 -12.62 -19.00
CA PHE A 185 8.76 -12.56 -18.35
C PHE A 185 7.94 -13.83 -18.60
N THR A 186 7.92 -14.31 -19.84
CA THR A 186 7.22 -15.56 -20.24
C THR A 186 7.77 -16.79 -19.51
N LYS A 187 9.06 -16.85 -19.27
CA LYS A 187 9.71 -17.92 -18.50
C LYS A 187 9.55 -17.73 -16.97
N GLY A 188 9.04 -16.58 -16.53
CA GLY A 188 8.95 -16.23 -15.12
C GLY A 188 10.32 -16.02 -14.45
N LEU A 189 11.33 -15.65 -15.22
CA LEU A 189 12.70 -15.36 -14.74
C LEU A 189 12.79 -13.90 -14.27
N THR A 190 11.92 -13.53 -13.32
CA THR A 190 11.69 -12.14 -12.89
C THR A 190 12.08 -11.87 -11.43
N VAL A 191 12.97 -12.69 -10.88
CA VAL A 191 13.59 -12.42 -9.57
C VAL A 191 14.43 -11.16 -9.66
N GLY A 192 14.22 -10.20 -8.75
CA GLY A 192 14.87 -8.88 -8.77
C GLY A 192 14.18 -7.84 -9.66
N ILE A 193 13.13 -8.21 -10.40
CA ILE A 193 12.33 -7.25 -11.18
C ILE A 193 11.18 -6.73 -10.30
N PHE A 194 11.23 -5.45 -9.98
CA PHE A 194 10.25 -4.80 -9.11
C PHE A 194 8.81 -5.11 -9.50
N GLN A 195 7.98 -5.50 -8.53
CA GLN A 195 6.57 -5.90 -8.64
C GLN A 195 6.30 -7.20 -9.40
N PHE A 196 7.33 -7.85 -9.98
CA PHE A 196 7.16 -9.10 -10.75
C PHE A 196 7.84 -10.33 -10.12
N GLU A 197 8.33 -10.20 -8.87
CA GLU A 197 9.18 -11.20 -8.20
C GLU A 197 8.42 -12.33 -7.50
N SER A 198 7.18 -12.07 -7.03
CA SER A 198 6.44 -13.05 -6.23
C SER A 198 6.15 -14.33 -6.99
N SER A 199 6.14 -15.47 -6.31
CA SER A 199 5.87 -16.78 -6.93
C SER A 199 4.54 -16.78 -7.67
N GLY A 200 3.47 -16.21 -7.08
CA GLY A 200 2.17 -16.11 -7.72
C GLY A 200 2.18 -15.25 -8.98
N MET A 201 2.85 -14.09 -8.97
CA MET A 201 3.01 -13.24 -10.15
C MET A 201 3.74 -14.00 -11.27
N ARG A 202 4.84 -14.69 -10.93
CA ARG A 202 5.63 -15.47 -11.89
C ARG A 202 4.80 -16.58 -12.55
N GLU A 203 3.94 -17.26 -11.81
CA GLU A 203 3.04 -18.28 -12.38
C GLU A 203 1.99 -17.67 -13.33
N PHE A 204 1.48 -16.48 -13.04
CA PHE A 204 0.59 -15.79 -13.97
C PHE A 204 1.32 -15.29 -15.22
N LEU A 205 2.55 -14.80 -15.10
CA LEU A 205 3.36 -14.40 -16.25
C LEU A 205 3.63 -15.56 -17.23
N LYS A 206 3.93 -16.75 -16.72
CA LYS A 206 4.08 -17.96 -17.55
C LYS A 206 2.81 -18.32 -18.32
N LYS A 207 1.63 -18.06 -17.75
CA LYS A 207 0.34 -18.29 -18.40
C LYS A 207 -0.02 -17.18 -19.38
N LEU A 208 0.28 -15.93 -19.01
CA LEU A 208 0.00 -14.75 -19.81
C LEU A 208 0.86 -14.71 -21.08
N LYS A 209 2.15 -15.11 -20.99
CA LYS A 209 3.15 -14.99 -22.06
C LYS A 209 3.14 -13.57 -22.65
N PRO A 210 3.55 -12.55 -21.86
CA PRO A 210 3.46 -11.18 -22.30
C PRO A 210 4.30 -10.93 -23.56
N THR A 211 3.80 -10.11 -24.45
CA THR A 211 4.42 -9.75 -25.71
C THR A 211 4.56 -8.23 -25.90
N SER A 212 4.00 -7.46 -25.00
CA SER A 212 4.04 -6.00 -25.01
C SER A 212 4.05 -5.43 -23.61
N ILE A 213 4.38 -4.14 -23.50
CA ILE A 213 4.36 -3.42 -22.22
C ILE A 213 2.94 -3.31 -21.64
N GLU A 214 1.91 -3.24 -22.50
CA GLU A 214 0.50 -3.19 -22.11
C GLU A 214 0.09 -4.45 -21.34
N ASP A 215 0.61 -5.61 -21.72
CA ASP A 215 0.38 -6.87 -21.00
C ASP A 215 0.94 -6.81 -19.58
N LEU A 216 2.13 -6.23 -19.42
CA LEU A 216 2.77 -6.07 -18.12
C LEU A 216 2.04 -5.03 -17.25
N ILE A 217 1.60 -3.92 -17.87
CA ILE A 217 0.77 -2.91 -17.19
C ILE A 217 -0.54 -3.52 -16.70
N ALA A 218 -1.23 -4.26 -17.58
CA ALA A 218 -2.49 -4.93 -17.22
C ALA A 218 -2.29 -5.96 -16.10
N MET A 219 -1.24 -6.79 -16.19
CA MET A 219 -0.93 -7.76 -15.15
C MET A 219 -0.65 -7.08 -13.80
N ASN A 220 0.12 -6.02 -13.78
CA ASN A 220 0.42 -5.27 -12.56
C ASN A 220 -0.84 -4.60 -11.96
N ALA A 221 -1.73 -4.12 -12.81
CA ALA A 221 -3.01 -3.56 -12.38
C ALA A 221 -3.97 -4.62 -11.81
N LEU A 222 -3.96 -5.84 -12.36
CA LEU A 222 -4.84 -6.93 -11.96
C LEU A 222 -4.32 -7.72 -10.74
N TYR A 223 -2.99 -7.83 -10.56
CA TYR A 223 -2.39 -8.62 -9.49
C TYR A 223 -2.42 -7.90 -8.13
N ARG A 224 -3.63 -7.70 -7.62
CA ARG A 224 -3.89 -7.12 -6.29
C ARG A 224 -5.24 -7.59 -5.75
N PRO A 225 -5.48 -7.54 -4.43
CA PRO A 225 -6.76 -7.91 -3.85
C PRO A 225 -7.94 -7.21 -4.55
N GLY A 226 -8.98 -7.98 -4.88
CA GLY A 226 -10.12 -7.52 -5.66
C GLY A 226 -10.02 -7.86 -7.15
N PRO A 227 -9.21 -7.18 -7.95
CA PRO A 227 -9.10 -7.45 -9.40
C PRO A 227 -8.48 -8.80 -9.76
N MET A 228 -7.72 -9.43 -8.86
CA MET A 228 -6.98 -10.68 -9.10
C MET A 228 -7.85 -11.82 -9.66
N LYS A 229 -9.13 -11.86 -9.28
CA LYS A 229 -10.10 -12.82 -9.81
C LYS A 229 -10.29 -12.74 -11.33
N ASN A 230 -9.99 -11.60 -11.94
CA ASN A 230 -10.15 -11.36 -13.38
C ASN A 230 -8.91 -11.73 -14.20
N ILE A 231 -7.78 -12.12 -13.59
CA ILE A 231 -6.52 -12.42 -14.29
C ILE A 231 -6.70 -13.57 -15.29
N ASN A 232 -7.36 -14.66 -14.90
CA ASN A 232 -7.56 -15.80 -15.79
C ASN A 232 -8.39 -15.40 -17.01
N GLU A 233 -9.42 -14.59 -16.83
CA GLU A 233 -10.24 -14.08 -17.94
C GLU A 233 -9.43 -13.18 -18.88
N PHE A 234 -8.61 -12.29 -18.34
CA PHE A 234 -7.69 -11.47 -19.14
C PHE A 234 -6.75 -12.33 -20.00
N ILE A 235 -6.15 -13.37 -19.39
CA ILE A 235 -5.28 -14.33 -20.09
C ILE A 235 -6.05 -15.05 -21.20
N ASP A 236 -7.28 -15.49 -20.94
CA ASP A 236 -8.09 -16.20 -21.94
C ASP A 236 -8.46 -15.31 -23.11
N ARG A 237 -8.79 -14.04 -22.86
CA ARG A 237 -9.06 -13.05 -23.91
C ARG A 237 -7.82 -12.76 -24.73
N LYS A 238 -6.66 -12.54 -24.12
CA LYS A 238 -5.40 -12.34 -24.82
C LYS A 238 -5.06 -13.48 -25.76
N HIS A 239 -5.30 -14.73 -25.35
CA HIS A 239 -5.00 -15.92 -26.16
C HIS A 239 -6.15 -16.32 -27.10
N GLY A 240 -7.19 -15.50 -27.26
CA GLY A 240 -8.31 -15.78 -28.13
C GLY A 240 -9.23 -16.93 -27.68
N ARG A 241 -9.06 -17.44 -26.47
CA ARG A 241 -9.95 -18.47 -25.88
C ARG A 241 -11.29 -17.93 -25.45
N LYS A 242 -11.39 -16.62 -25.22
CA LYS A 242 -12.61 -15.91 -24.88
C LYS A 242 -12.70 -14.63 -25.71
N LYS A 243 -13.91 -14.30 -26.20
CA LYS A 243 -14.16 -13.08 -26.96
C LYS A 243 -13.88 -11.84 -26.11
N THR A 244 -13.21 -10.86 -26.68
CA THR A 244 -13.04 -9.55 -26.04
C THR A 244 -14.34 -8.75 -26.17
N GLU A 245 -14.83 -8.29 -25.06
CA GLU A 245 -16.00 -7.42 -24.98
C GLU A 245 -15.58 -6.11 -24.30
N TYR A 246 -15.99 -5.00 -24.88
CA TYR A 246 -15.74 -3.66 -24.37
C TYR A 246 -17.01 -3.12 -23.72
N ILE A 247 -16.85 -2.26 -22.71
CA ILE A 247 -17.97 -1.62 -22.02
C ILE A 247 -18.62 -0.55 -22.91
N HIS A 248 -17.83 0.02 -23.83
CA HIS A 248 -18.23 1.03 -24.79
C HIS A 248 -17.69 0.70 -26.18
#